data_cc0792cfe241e2dce0914b9e154a36a4
#
_entry.id   cc0792cfe241e2dce0914b9e154a36a4
#
_cell.length_a   1.000
_cell.length_b   1.000
_cell.length_c   1.000
_cell.angle_alpha   90.00
_cell.angle_beta   90.00
_cell.angle_gamma   90.00
#
_symmetry.space_group_name_H-M   'P 1'
#
loop_
_entity.id
_entity.type
_entity.pdbx_description
1 polymer ?
#
loop_
_entity_poly.entity_id
_entity_poly.type
_entity_poly.pdbx_seq_one_letter_code
_entity_poly.pdbx_strand_id
1 'polypeptide(L)'
;MRLGLTGGIGSGKSTAARVLAELGWRVVDTDAIARALTAPGGTALPALQARFGSAVFNEHGELDRSALRQQVFTDAQAKADLEALLHPLILREALAQAEGHEDVVFDVPLLVESGHWRQRVDAILVVDCDAEVQAQRVAQRPGWTLAQARAVMATQASREARRAVADVVVDNSTPTLAEFEAAVRLASARWRPPVKESSA
;
A
#
# COMPACT_ATOMS: atom_id res chain seq x y z
N MET A 1 5.78 -10.00 15.26
CA MET A 1 6.51 -9.61 14.02
C MET A 1 5.73 -8.55 13.25
N ARG A 2 6.37 -7.49 12.81
CA ARG A 2 5.76 -6.45 11.97
C ARG A 2 6.39 -6.48 10.59
N LEU A 3 5.65 -6.88 9.57
CA LEU A 3 6.11 -7.00 8.19
C LEU A 3 5.56 -5.84 7.35
N GLY A 4 6.43 -5.12 6.66
CA GLY A 4 6.03 -4.17 5.62
C GLY A 4 5.84 -4.89 4.29
N LEU A 5 4.68 -4.75 3.67
CA LEU A 5 4.40 -5.28 2.34
C LEU A 5 4.28 -4.11 1.36
N THR A 6 5.08 -4.14 0.30
CA THR A 6 5.02 -3.12 -0.76
C THR A 6 5.23 -3.72 -2.13
N GLY A 7 5.02 -2.90 -3.16
CA GLY A 7 5.17 -3.30 -4.56
C GLY A 7 4.51 -2.29 -5.49
N GLY A 8 5.00 -2.18 -6.71
CA GLY A 8 4.46 -1.28 -7.72
C GLY A 8 3.02 -1.60 -8.11
N ILE A 9 2.33 -0.63 -8.69
CA ILE A 9 0.98 -0.86 -9.24
C ILE A 9 1.02 -2.04 -10.22
N GLY A 10 0.08 -2.97 -10.11
CA GLY A 10 0.03 -4.16 -10.98
C GLY A 10 1.02 -5.28 -10.64
N SER A 11 1.84 -5.16 -9.58
CA SER A 11 2.80 -6.19 -9.18
C SER A 11 2.17 -7.46 -8.61
N GLY A 12 0.93 -7.40 -8.11
CA GLY A 12 0.28 -8.52 -7.42
C GLY A 12 0.30 -8.43 -5.90
N LYS A 13 0.64 -7.26 -5.33
CA LYS A 13 0.68 -7.00 -3.88
C LYS A 13 -0.59 -7.44 -3.15
N SER A 14 -1.77 -7.20 -3.71
CA SER A 14 -3.06 -7.60 -3.11
C SER A 14 -3.21 -9.13 -2.99
N THR A 15 -2.67 -9.88 -3.96
CA THR A 15 -2.63 -11.35 -3.88
C THR A 15 -1.70 -11.80 -2.75
N ALA A 16 -0.53 -11.16 -2.63
CA ALA A 16 0.40 -11.46 -1.53
C ALA A 16 -0.23 -11.14 -0.16
N ALA A 17 -0.91 -10.01 -0.03
CA ALA A 17 -1.63 -9.63 1.19
C ALA A 17 -2.70 -10.69 1.57
N ARG A 18 -3.48 -11.17 0.58
CA ARG A 18 -4.46 -12.24 0.79
C ARG A 18 -3.81 -13.53 1.27
N VAL A 19 -2.72 -13.97 0.62
CA VAL A 19 -2.00 -15.18 1.02
C VAL A 19 -1.46 -15.07 2.44
N LEU A 20 -0.91 -13.90 2.82
CA LEU A 20 -0.44 -13.67 4.19
C LEU A 20 -1.60 -13.71 5.20
N ALA A 21 -2.76 -13.16 4.86
CA ALA A 21 -3.96 -13.26 5.70
C ALA A 21 -4.40 -14.72 5.89
N GLU A 22 -4.40 -15.54 4.84
CA GLU A 22 -4.69 -16.99 4.91
C GLU A 22 -3.69 -17.75 5.82
N LEU A 23 -2.47 -17.26 5.91
CA LEU A 23 -1.45 -17.79 6.83
C LEU A 23 -1.60 -17.28 8.27
N GLY A 24 -2.65 -16.50 8.54
CA GLY A 24 -2.97 -15.99 9.89
C GLY A 24 -2.25 -14.68 10.26
N TRP A 25 -1.65 -13.97 9.30
CA TRP A 25 -1.16 -12.62 9.55
C TRP A 25 -2.32 -11.63 9.64
N ARG A 26 -2.25 -10.71 10.59
CA ARG A 26 -3.14 -9.55 10.62
C ARG A 26 -2.71 -8.57 9.52
N VAL A 27 -3.49 -8.42 8.46
CA VAL A 27 -3.21 -7.45 7.39
C VAL A 27 -3.87 -6.11 7.74
N VAL A 28 -3.07 -5.05 7.72
CA VAL A 28 -3.47 -3.66 7.91
C VAL A 28 -3.24 -2.90 6.60
N ASP A 29 -4.31 -2.58 5.89
CA ASP A 29 -4.29 -1.86 4.61
C ASP A 29 -4.29 -0.35 4.85
N THR A 30 -3.14 0.31 4.60
CA THR A 30 -3.00 1.75 4.80
C THR A 30 -3.78 2.58 3.79
N ASP A 31 -4.06 2.07 2.59
CA ASP A 31 -4.93 2.72 1.62
C ASP A 31 -6.40 2.68 2.06
N ALA A 32 -6.85 1.55 2.64
CA ALA A 32 -8.18 1.45 3.21
C ALA A 32 -8.36 2.42 4.38
N ILE A 33 -7.34 2.56 5.25
CA ILE A 33 -7.32 3.54 6.33
C ILE A 33 -7.41 4.96 5.76
N ALA A 34 -6.59 5.32 4.78
CA ALA A 34 -6.64 6.65 4.16
C ALA A 34 -8.03 6.95 3.56
N ARG A 35 -8.66 5.95 2.93
CA ARG A 35 -10.03 6.07 2.42
C ARG A 35 -11.05 6.29 3.53
N ALA A 36 -10.95 5.58 4.64
CA ALA A 36 -11.84 5.72 5.79
C ALA A 36 -11.70 7.08 6.48
N LEU A 37 -10.47 7.54 6.69
CA LEU A 37 -10.18 8.85 7.28
C LEU A 37 -10.75 10.03 6.47
N THR A 38 -10.92 9.84 5.17
CA THR A 38 -11.40 10.86 4.23
C THR A 38 -12.79 10.56 3.64
N ALA A 39 -13.49 9.55 4.14
CA ALA A 39 -14.88 9.24 3.82
C ALA A 39 -15.84 10.22 4.53
N PRO A 40 -17.13 10.27 4.18
CA PRO A 40 -18.12 11.01 4.93
C PRO A 40 -18.06 10.70 6.43
N GLY A 41 -17.92 11.72 7.27
CA GLY A 41 -17.68 11.58 8.72
C GLY A 41 -16.25 11.21 9.12
N GLY A 42 -15.33 11.10 8.19
CA GLY A 42 -13.92 10.77 8.44
C GLY A 42 -13.20 11.84 9.25
N THR A 43 -12.31 11.40 10.14
CA THR A 43 -11.64 12.28 11.11
C THR A 43 -10.61 13.23 10.49
N ALA A 44 -10.21 13.03 9.23
CA ALA A 44 -9.33 13.94 8.52
C ALA A 44 -10.07 15.13 7.87
N LEU A 45 -11.39 15.07 7.66
CA LEU A 45 -12.15 16.08 6.92
C LEU A 45 -12.02 17.48 7.49
N PRO A 46 -12.13 17.73 8.83
CA PRO A 46 -12.00 19.08 9.36
C PRO A 46 -10.63 19.71 9.07
N ALA A 47 -9.57 18.95 9.18
CA ALA A 47 -8.21 19.42 8.91
C ALA A 47 -7.98 19.65 7.41
N LEU A 48 -8.54 18.80 6.55
CA LEU A 48 -8.52 18.99 5.09
C LEU A 48 -9.27 20.25 4.68
N GLN A 49 -10.44 20.50 5.27
CA GLN A 49 -11.22 21.71 5.01
C GLN A 49 -10.47 22.97 5.46
N ALA A 50 -9.84 22.93 6.62
CA ALA A 50 -9.05 24.05 7.12
C ALA A 50 -7.86 24.39 6.22
N ARG A 51 -7.21 23.37 5.63
CA ARG A 51 -6.01 23.56 4.78
C ARG A 51 -6.35 23.85 3.32
N PHE A 52 -7.32 23.17 2.73
CA PHE A 52 -7.61 23.20 1.30
C PHE A 52 -8.87 24.01 0.96
N GLY A 53 -9.64 24.43 1.97
CA GLY A 53 -10.88 25.21 1.79
C GLY A 53 -12.03 24.36 1.22
N SER A 54 -13.12 25.04 0.88
CA SER A 54 -14.32 24.42 0.35
C SER A 54 -14.17 23.94 -1.11
N ALA A 55 -13.15 24.40 -1.83
CA ALA A 55 -12.94 24.02 -3.24
C ALA A 55 -12.69 22.53 -3.47
N VAL A 56 -12.27 21.80 -2.44
CA VAL A 56 -12.05 20.34 -2.50
C VAL A 56 -13.20 19.57 -1.84
N PHE A 57 -14.36 20.19 -1.62
CA PHE A 57 -15.55 19.56 -1.08
C PHE A 57 -16.74 19.77 -2.03
N ASN A 58 -17.60 18.76 -2.13
CA ASN A 58 -18.84 18.87 -2.89
C ASN A 58 -19.92 19.62 -2.09
N GLU A 59 -21.08 19.84 -2.70
CA GLU A 59 -22.24 20.51 -2.10
C GLU A 59 -22.83 19.79 -0.86
N HIS A 60 -22.50 18.50 -0.70
CA HIS A 60 -22.90 17.70 0.46
C HIS A 60 -21.86 17.72 1.59
N GLY A 61 -20.77 18.49 1.45
CA GLY A 61 -19.70 18.56 2.43
C GLY A 61 -18.78 17.34 2.43
N GLU A 62 -18.82 16.51 1.39
CA GLU A 62 -17.94 15.35 1.22
C GLU A 62 -16.70 15.74 0.42
N LEU A 63 -15.58 15.06 0.67
CA LEU A 63 -14.33 15.32 -0.05
C LEU A 63 -14.47 14.97 -1.53
N ASP A 64 -14.30 15.96 -2.40
CA ASP A 64 -14.09 15.75 -3.83
C ASP A 64 -12.64 15.30 -4.08
N ARG A 65 -12.46 13.98 -4.17
CA ARG A 65 -11.15 13.36 -4.40
C ARG A 65 -10.52 13.76 -5.73
N SER A 66 -11.34 14.11 -6.72
CA SER A 66 -10.86 14.54 -8.04
C SER A 66 -10.28 15.95 -7.95
N ALA A 67 -11.01 16.87 -7.33
CA ALA A 67 -10.56 18.25 -7.10
C ALA A 67 -9.28 18.28 -6.25
N LEU A 68 -9.24 17.53 -5.13
CA LEU A 68 -8.05 17.43 -4.30
C LEU A 68 -6.85 16.87 -5.07
N ARG A 69 -7.07 15.79 -5.85
CA ARG A 69 -6.01 15.19 -6.68
C ARG A 69 -5.47 16.18 -7.70
N GLN A 70 -6.34 16.94 -8.36
CA GLN A 70 -5.92 17.96 -9.33
C GLN A 70 -5.05 19.04 -8.65
N GLN A 71 -5.45 19.50 -7.48
CA GLN A 71 -4.71 20.52 -6.72
C GLN A 71 -3.32 20.01 -6.32
N VAL A 72 -3.22 18.83 -5.71
CA VAL A 72 -1.93 18.26 -5.29
C VAL A 72 -1.04 17.80 -6.46
N PHE A 73 -1.62 17.56 -7.64
CA PHE A 73 -0.85 17.22 -8.84
C PHE A 73 -0.13 18.44 -9.42
N THR A 74 -0.73 19.63 -9.30
CA THR A 74 -0.20 20.88 -9.85
C THR A 74 0.61 21.70 -8.85
N ASP A 75 0.46 21.44 -7.55
CA ASP A 75 1.10 22.18 -6.47
C ASP A 75 1.84 21.22 -5.51
N ALA A 76 3.17 21.27 -5.57
CA ALA A 76 4.05 20.45 -4.72
C ALA A 76 3.88 20.76 -3.23
N GLN A 77 3.58 22.02 -2.87
CA GLN A 77 3.33 22.40 -1.46
C GLN A 77 2.00 21.82 -0.98
N ALA A 78 0.95 21.87 -1.80
CA ALA A 78 -0.33 21.24 -1.49
C ALA A 78 -0.17 19.71 -1.28
N LYS A 79 0.67 19.06 -2.09
CA LYS A 79 1.00 17.65 -1.91
C LYS A 79 1.69 17.40 -0.56
N ALA A 80 2.72 18.19 -0.24
CA ALA A 80 3.45 18.04 1.02
C ALA A 80 2.53 18.25 2.24
N ASP A 81 1.65 19.24 2.17
CA ASP A 81 0.69 19.53 3.25
C ASP A 81 -0.35 18.41 3.43
N LEU A 82 -0.84 17.83 2.32
CA LEU A 82 -1.74 16.66 2.36
C LEU A 82 -1.05 15.46 3.04
N GLU A 83 0.18 15.19 2.64
CA GLU A 83 0.99 14.10 3.21
C GLU A 83 1.27 14.36 4.71
N ALA A 84 1.69 15.56 5.08
CA ALA A 84 1.93 15.94 6.47
C ALA A 84 0.67 15.81 7.37
N LEU A 85 -0.50 16.02 6.80
CA LEU A 85 -1.78 15.91 7.50
C LEU A 85 -2.22 14.44 7.61
N LEU A 86 -2.14 13.67 6.53
CA LEU A 86 -2.68 12.31 6.49
C LEU A 86 -1.74 11.26 7.09
N HIS A 87 -0.41 11.37 6.89
CA HIS A 87 0.53 10.34 7.34
C HIS A 87 0.45 10.05 8.85
N PRO A 88 0.40 11.06 9.76
CA PRO A 88 0.27 10.81 11.19
C PRO A 88 -1.05 10.11 11.55
N LEU A 89 -2.14 10.46 10.87
CA LEU A 89 -3.46 9.87 11.11
C LEU A 89 -3.50 8.42 10.65
N ILE A 90 -2.99 8.14 9.44
CA ILE A 90 -2.88 6.79 8.89
C ILE A 90 -2.02 5.91 9.79
N LEU A 91 -0.86 6.42 10.20
CA LEU A 91 0.04 5.68 11.07
C LEU A 91 -0.59 5.34 12.42
N ARG A 92 -1.23 6.30 13.07
CA ARG A 92 -1.92 6.09 14.35
C ARG A 92 -2.98 5.01 14.22
N GLU A 93 -3.81 5.10 13.19
CA GLU A 93 -4.87 4.12 12.94
C GLU A 93 -4.31 2.75 12.59
N ALA A 94 -3.24 2.70 11.78
CA ALA A 94 -2.58 1.44 11.42
C ALA A 94 -1.98 0.75 12.67
N LEU A 95 -1.36 1.49 13.57
CA LEU A 95 -0.82 0.96 14.81
C LEU A 95 -1.93 0.48 15.75
N ALA A 96 -3.04 1.22 15.84
CA ALA A 96 -4.20 0.80 16.63
C ALA A 96 -4.80 -0.53 16.09
N GLN A 97 -4.91 -0.68 14.77
CA GLN A 97 -5.37 -1.95 14.16
C GLN A 97 -4.40 -3.12 14.34
N ALA A 98 -3.16 -2.84 14.63
CA ALA A 98 -2.12 -3.84 14.92
C ALA A 98 -2.07 -4.27 16.40
N GLU A 99 -2.70 -3.52 17.31
CA GLU A 99 -2.70 -3.82 18.73
C GLU A 99 -3.32 -5.20 19.03
N GLY A 100 -2.69 -5.94 19.95
CA GLY A 100 -3.12 -7.29 20.31
C GLY A 100 -2.77 -8.39 19.32
N HIS A 101 -2.10 -8.07 18.21
CA HIS A 101 -1.66 -9.05 17.22
C HIS A 101 -0.14 -9.21 17.24
N GLU A 102 0.33 -10.46 17.33
CA GLU A 102 1.77 -10.77 17.33
C GLU A 102 2.38 -10.63 15.95
N ASP A 103 1.66 -11.05 14.91
CA ASP A 103 2.10 -11.05 13.51
C ASP A 103 1.22 -10.14 12.66
N VAL A 104 1.78 -9.02 12.24
CA VAL A 104 1.09 -7.98 11.49
C VAL A 104 1.79 -7.70 10.17
N VAL A 105 1.02 -7.62 9.10
CA VAL A 105 1.47 -7.09 7.80
C VAL A 105 0.87 -5.70 7.61
N PHE A 106 1.73 -4.70 7.50
CA PHE A 106 1.34 -3.38 7.03
C PHE A 106 1.44 -3.35 5.50
N ASP A 107 0.29 -3.34 4.83
CA ASP A 107 0.20 -3.18 3.38
C ASP A 107 0.32 -1.70 3.03
N VAL A 108 1.52 -1.31 2.56
CA VAL A 108 1.90 0.09 2.32
C VAL A 108 2.37 0.24 0.87
N PRO A 109 1.53 0.70 -0.06
CA PRO A 109 1.90 0.87 -1.47
C PRO A 109 3.09 1.79 -1.69
N LEU A 110 3.16 2.90 -0.94
CA LEU A 110 4.19 3.93 -1.03
C LEU A 110 5.20 3.85 0.14
N LEU A 111 5.60 2.63 0.51
CA LEU A 111 6.50 2.40 1.64
C LEU A 111 7.87 3.08 1.45
N VAL A 112 8.39 3.01 0.24
CA VAL A 112 9.71 3.57 -0.10
C VAL A 112 9.64 5.09 -0.16
N GLU A 113 8.61 5.62 -0.82
CA GLU A 113 8.41 7.05 -1.03
C GLU A 113 8.15 7.79 0.28
N SER A 114 7.41 7.19 1.20
CA SER A 114 7.07 7.82 2.47
C SER A 114 8.22 7.87 3.48
N GLY A 115 9.20 6.95 3.37
CA GLY A 115 10.35 6.85 4.26
C GLY A 115 10.05 6.52 5.74
N HIS A 116 8.81 6.64 6.17
CA HIS A 116 8.42 6.52 7.58
C HIS A 116 8.27 5.07 8.05
N TRP A 117 7.94 4.16 7.14
CA TRP A 117 7.57 2.79 7.49
C TRP A 117 8.76 1.90 7.81
N ARG A 118 9.95 2.18 7.20
CA ARG A 118 11.14 1.35 7.43
C ARG A 118 11.52 1.21 8.91
N GLN A 119 11.32 2.26 9.70
CA GLN A 119 11.62 2.28 11.14
C GLN A 119 10.53 1.64 12.01
N ARG A 120 9.42 1.22 11.42
CA ARG A 120 8.23 0.72 12.11
C ARG A 120 7.94 -0.75 11.84
N VAL A 121 8.70 -1.34 10.93
CA VAL A 121 8.59 -2.75 10.54
C VAL A 121 9.90 -3.47 10.79
N ASP A 122 9.81 -4.74 11.16
CA ASP A 122 10.98 -5.59 11.44
C ASP A 122 11.61 -6.05 10.12
N ALA A 123 10.80 -6.25 9.06
CA ALA A 123 11.26 -6.64 7.73
C ALA A 123 10.34 -6.08 6.65
N ILE A 124 10.85 -6.05 5.40
CA ILE A 124 10.10 -5.61 4.22
C ILE A 124 10.05 -6.74 3.19
N LEU A 125 8.84 -7.12 2.81
CA LEU A 125 8.53 -7.98 1.68
C LEU A 125 8.15 -7.11 0.48
N VAL A 126 8.92 -7.19 -0.60
CA VAL A 126 8.63 -6.51 -1.86
C VAL A 126 8.05 -7.51 -2.85
N VAL A 127 6.86 -7.23 -3.37
CA VAL A 127 6.33 -7.89 -4.55
C VAL A 127 6.86 -7.16 -5.77
N ASP A 128 7.80 -7.79 -6.44
CA ASP A 128 8.46 -7.27 -7.63
C ASP A 128 7.78 -7.79 -8.90
N CYS A 129 7.86 -7.02 -9.98
CA CYS A 129 7.33 -7.42 -11.28
C CYS A 129 7.94 -6.55 -12.38
N ASP A 130 8.15 -7.12 -13.55
CA ASP A 130 8.64 -6.38 -14.71
C ASP A 130 7.69 -5.25 -15.10
N ALA A 131 8.25 -4.11 -15.47
CA ALA A 131 7.50 -2.88 -15.75
C ALA A 131 6.46 -3.07 -16.87
N GLU A 132 6.81 -3.82 -17.91
CA GLU A 132 5.86 -4.08 -19.01
C GLU A 132 4.70 -4.98 -18.57
N VAL A 133 4.98 -6.00 -17.76
CA VAL A 133 3.95 -6.87 -17.18
C VAL A 133 3.02 -6.09 -16.25
N GLN A 134 3.58 -5.20 -15.42
CA GLN A 134 2.80 -4.30 -14.57
C GLN A 134 1.85 -3.43 -15.41
N ALA A 135 2.40 -2.76 -16.43
CA ALA A 135 1.64 -1.87 -17.30
C ALA A 135 0.48 -2.60 -18.00
N GLN A 136 0.74 -3.80 -18.53
CA GLN A 136 -0.27 -4.63 -19.19
C GLN A 136 -1.36 -5.08 -18.21
N ARG A 137 -0.99 -5.55 -17.01
CA ARG A 137 -1.98 -5.95 -15.98
C ARG A 137 -2.87 -4.79 -15.55
N VAL A 138 -2.30 -3.58 -15.42
CA VAL A 138 -3.08 -2.39 -15.08
C VAL A 138 -3.99 -1.97 -16.22
N ALA A 139 -3.52 -2.02 -17.48
CA ALA A 139 -4.31 -1.67 -18.66
C ALA A 139 -5.51 -2.62 -18.90
N GLN A 140 -5.46 -3.84 -18.35
CA GLN A 140 -6.60 -4.78 -18.40
C GLN A 140 -7.72 -4.42 -17.40
N ARG A 141 -7.48 -3.49 -16.46
CA ARG A 141 -8.51 -3.02 -15.52
C ARG A 141 -9.50 -2.08 -16.23
N PRO A 142 -10.80 -2.15 -15.90
CA PRO A 142 -11.78 -1.23 -16.50
C PRO A 142 -11.38 0.24 -16.33
N GLY A 143 -11.46 1.00 -17.39
CA GLY A 143 -11.17 2.45 -17.39
C GLY A 143 -9.67 2.81 -17.42
N TRP A 144 -8.76 1.84 -17.56
CA TRP A 144 -7.33 2.11 -17.64
C TRP A 144 -6.79 1.91 -19.04
N THR A 145 -5.91 2.82 -19.46
CA THR A 145 -5.09 2.70 -20.67
C THR A 145 -3.63 2.37 -20.30
N LEU A 146 -2.87 1.84 -21.26
CA LEU A 146 -1.45 1.57 -21.08
C LEU A 146 -0.66 2.85 -20.76
N ALA A 147 -1.03 3.97 -21.38
CA ALA A 147 -0.41 5.26 -21.12
C ALA A 147 -0.65 5.75 -19.69
N GLN A 148 -1.86 5.62 -19.18
CA GLN A 148 -2.19 5.95 -17.79
C GLN A 148 -1.46 5.03 -16.80
N ALA A 149 -1.37 3.74 -17.10
CA ALA A 149 -0.63 2.79 -16.28
C ALA A 149 0.84 3.21 -16.15
N ARG A 150 1.50 3.50 -17.27
CA ARG A 150 2.90 3.96 -17.29
C ARG A 150 3.09 5.31 -16.59
N ALA A 151 2.16 6.25 -16.75
CA ALA A 151 2.20 7.53 -16.05
C ALA A 151 2.16 7.37 -14.54
N VAL A 152 1.28 6.51 -14.02
CA VAL A 152 1.23 6.21 -12.57
C VAL A 152 2.50 5.49 -12.10
N MET A 153 3.01 4.53 -12.87
CA MET A 153 4.27 3.85 -12.53
C MET A 153 5.45 4.84 -12.43
N ALA A 154 5.50 5.84 -13.31
CA ALA A 154 6.55 6.86 -13.29
C ALA A 154 6.51 7.77 -12.05
N THR A 155 5.39 7.83 -11.32
CA THR A 155 5.28 8.58 -10.05
C THR A 155 5.67 7.75 -8.82
N GLN A 156 5.86 6.45 -8.97
CA GLN A 156 6.26 5.55 -7.90
C GLN A 156 7.80 5.42 -7.84
N ALA A 157 8.32 4.97 -6.71
CA ALA A 157 9.73 4.61 -6.58
C ALA A 157 10.14 3.61 -7.66
N SER A 158 11.38 3.67 -8.12
CA SER A 158 11.86 2.74 -9.13
C SER A 158 11.87 1.29 -8.61
N ARG A 159 11.90 0.34 -9.53
CA ARG A 159 12.03 -1.09 -9.21
C ARG A 159 13.28 -1.34 -8.36
N GLU A 160 14.40 -0.72 -8.73
CA GLU A 160 15.68 -0.81 -8.03
C GLU A 160 15.59 -0.25 -6.62
N ALA A 161 14.95 0.91 -6.43
CA ALA A 161 14.76 1.52 -5.13
C ALA A 161 13.92 0.63 -4.20
N ARG A 162 12.83 0.01 -4.72
CA ARG A 162 12.04 -0.94 -3.94
C ARG A 162 12.84 -2.18 -3.56
N ARG A 163 13.60 -2.75 -4.50
CA ARG A 163 14.45 -3.92 -4.23
C ARG A 163 15.55 -3.63 -3.23
N ALA A 164 16.10 -2.42 -3.23
CA ALA A 164 17.18 -2.01 -2.33
C ALA A 164 16.77 -1.97 -0.86
N VAL A 165 15.49 -1.75 -0.55
CA VAL A 165 14.97 -1.73 0.84
C VAL A 165 14.41 -3.07 1.29
N ALA A 166 14.33 -4.06 0.40
CA ALA A 166 13.70 -5.35 0.66
C ALA A 166 14.59 -6.26 1.48
N ASP A 167 14.02 -6.88 2.51
CA ASP A 167 14.62 -8.03 3.18
C ASP A 167 14.31 -9.32 2.41
N VAL A 168 13.16 -9.36 1.72
CA VAL A 168 12.78 -10.43 0.79
C VAL A 168 12.08 -9.83 -0.42
N VAL A 169 12.43 -10.33 -1.60
CA VAL A 169 11.75 -10.03 -2.87
C VAL A 169 11.07 -11.28 -3.38
N VAL A 170 9.79 -11.15 -3.72
CA VAL A 170 9.03 -12.18 -4.45
C VAL A 170 8.72 -11.64 -5.84
N ASP A 171 9.29 -12.27 -6.85
CA ASP A 171 9.08 -11.88 -8.25
C ASP A 171 7.75 -12.47 -8.77
N ASN A 172 6.96 -11.63 -9.42
CA ASN A 172 5.69 -11.97 -10.05
C ASN A 172 5.66 -11.56 -11.53
N SER A 173 6.81 -11.59 -12.21
CA SER A 173 6.90 -11.25 -13.63
C SER A 173 6.31 -12.34 -14.52
N THR A 174 6.65 -13.60 -14.27
CA THR A 174 6.33 -14.74 -15.15
C THR A 174 5.62 -15.91 -14.50
N PRO A 175 5.55 -16.07 -13.17
CA PRO A 175 4.95 -17.25 -12.57
C PRO A 175 3.44 -17.32 -12.81
N THR A 176 2.89 -18.53 -12.78
CA THR A 176 1.46 -18.74 -12.63
C THR A 176 0.99 -18.20 -11.27
N LEU A 177 -0.32 -17.99 -11.11
CA LEU A 177 -0.87 -17.57 -9.85
C LEU A 177 -0.48 -18.52 -8.70
N ALA A 178 -0.57 -19.83 -8.93
CA ALA A 178 -0.23 -20.86 -7.93
C ALA A 178 1.25 -20.81 -7.52
N GLU A 179 2.16 -20.65 -8.48
CA GLU A 179 3.59 -20.52 -8.22
C GLU A 179 3.92 -19.24 -7.45
N PHE A 180 3.26 -18.13 -7.81
CA PHE A 180 3.42 -16.87 -7.07
C PHE A 180 2.92 -17.00 -5.63
N GLU A 181 1.73 -17.60 -5.41
CA GLU A 181 1.21 -17.83 -4.07
C GLU A 181 2.13 -18.76 -3.25
N ALA A 182 2.67 -19.80 -3.86
CA ALA A 182 3.65 -20.68 -3.21
C ALA A 182 4.93 -19.92 -2.82
N ALA A 183 5.42 -19.02 -3.69
CA ALA A 183 6.57 -18.19 -3.40
C ALA A 183 6.31 -17.23 -2.23
N VAL A 184 5.12 -16.63 -2.13
CA VAL A 184 4.72 -15.79 -0.99
C VAL A 184 4.68 -16.61 0.31
N ARG A 185 4.12 -17.84 0.28
CA ARG A 185 4.09 -18.75 1.44
C ARG A 185 5.51 -19.09 1.90
N LEU A 186 6.39 -19.42 0.97
CA LEU A 186 7.80 -19.72 1.25
C LEU A 186 8.53 -18.51 1.83
N ALA A 187 8.31 -17.32 1.28
CA ALA A 187 8.87 -16.07 1.81
C ALA A 187 8.42 -15.82 3.26
N SER A 188 7.12 -15.99 3.54
CA SER A 188 6.55 -15.83 4.87
C SER A 188 7.14 -16.79 5.89
N ALA A 189 7.46 -18.02 5.50
CA ALA A 189 8.03 -19.04 6.38
C ALA A 189 9.39 -18.66 6.98
N ARG A 190 10.08 -17.66 6.42
CA ARG A 190 11.33 -17.10 6.98
C ARG A 190 11.12 -16.41 8.32
N TRP A 191 9.94 -15.85 8.53
CA TRP A 191 9.61 -15.06 9.72
C TRP A 191 8.60 -15.78 10.63
N ARG A 192 7.79 -16.64 10.03
CA ARG A 192 6.79 -17.45 10.73
C ARG A 192 6.87 -18.88 10.21
N PRO A 193 7.77 -19.71 10.75
CA PRO A 193 7.85 -21.10 10.36
C PRO A 193 6.48 -21.78 10.61
N PRO A 194 6.05 -22.71 9.74
CA PRO A 194 4.81 -23.44 9.93
C PRO A 194 4.80 -24.07 11.32
N VAL A 195 3.68 -23.90 12.01
CA VAL A 195 3.47 -24.61 13.28
C VAL A 195 3.61 -26.10 12.96
N LYS A 196 4.61 -26.77 13.58
CA LYS A 196 4.70 -28.21 13.49
C LYS A 196 3.38 -28.74 14.05
N GLU A 197 2.57 -29.38 13.21
CA GLU A 197 1.43 -30.14 13.71
C GLU A 197 1.99 -31.09 14.76
N SER A 198 1.55 -30.91 16.00
CA SER A 198 1.89 -31.78 17.11
C SER A 198 1.31 -33.15 16.71
N SER A 199 2.20 -34.07 16.33
CA SER A 199 1.83 -35.46 16.10
C SER A 199 1.20 -35.98 17.37
N ALA A 200 -0.14 -36.11 17.35
CA ALA A 200 -0.92 -36.75 18.39
C ALA A 200 -0.80 -38.27 18.25
#